data_69f79d0250eeb2b5dae3d6e14d62600a
#
_entry.id   69f79d0250eeb2b5dae3d6e14d62600a
#
_cell.length_a   1.000
_cell.length_b   1.000
_cell.length_c   1.000
_cell.angle_alpha   90.00
_cell.angle_beta   90.00
_cell.angle_gamma   90.00
#
_symmetry.space_group_name_H-M   'P 1'
#
loop_
_entity.id
_entity.type
_entity.pdbx_description
1 polymer ?
#
loop_
_entity_poly.entity_id
_entity_poly.type
_entity_poly.pdbx_seq_one_letter_code
_entity_poly.pdbx_strand_id
1 'polypeptide(L)'
;MSRGPGPIPHRWLHCPRKSDTLIAGRFLAFKTPLKQEFQSQMPVECSFTPSMLFDLMRRHKVRIGLWIDLTNTNRFYDKHDIEDKGSQYIKLQCRGHAETPSHEQAKAFIEIVEEFIEQHPVDAIGVHCTHGFNRTGFLIVSYMVERMDCAVDAALMAFAKARPPGIYKEDYIKELFRRYGDEEDAPLAPDLPAWSLEYDDSNHQQEDDGGADEQQRRGVKRGHDDGENSTGGPTTKRSKAPAYNPNAVFMEGVPNVTLVQDKALIAKLQDRVRAMCGAKMQGFAGAQPVSMDVKNIRYLTEMPYRVSWKADGTRYMMLIHREKEIYFFDRDNSVFTVQGITFPSLEDPHRHLADTLVDGEMVIDKYVDKNGEKLTPRYLVYDVIYFMNREVRKQPFHPNRLGLIERELIGARTRAMQAKLIDRNTEPFGVRLKQFWDITQSHALLGPKFTKNLGHEPDGLIYQPSLDPYESGVCRRVLKWKPHNMNSIDFRLVIQEERKLGMIPRKVGLLYVGGMEQQSYGEIKLTRELRKLNNKIIECKYEEGGWVLMRERTDKSFPNSYETARSVWESIRNPVTMEGLLTLIDKEGFRSDSERMPPPRLQ
;
A
#
# COMPACT_ATOMS: atom_id res chain seq x y z
N MET A 1 39.02 17.00 11.46
CA MET A 1 38.06 16.04 10.88
C MET A 1 36.73 16.75 10.85
N SER A 2 36.18 17.09 9.68
CA SER A 2 34.87 17.73 9.60
C SER A 2 33.82 16.71 10.07
N ARG A 3 33.02 17.09 11.05
CA ARG A 3 31.84 16.30 11.43
C ARG A 3 30.96 16.17 10.18
N GLY A 4 30.53 14.95 9.82
CA GLY A 4 29.64 14.71 8.66
C GLY A 4 28.33 15.49 8.80
N PRO A 5 27.48 15.51 7.72
CA PRO A 5 26.29 16.37 7.66
C PRO A 5 25.21 16.03 8.69
N GLY A 6 25.40 14.99 9.52
CA GLY A 6 24.40 14.45 10.42
C GLY A 6 23.36 13.57 9.71
N PRO A 7 22.36 13.00 10.40
CA PRO A 7 21.36 12.14 9.81
C PRO A 7 20.37 12.92 8.94
N ILE A 8 19.72 12.21 8.00
CA ILE A 8 18.58 12.73 7.25
C ILE A 8 17.42 12.99 8.23
N PRO A 9 16.61 14.05 8.04
CA PRO A 9 15.48 14.32 8.92
C PRO A 9 14.52 13.12 8.98
N HIS A 10 14.00 12.85 10.14
CA HIS A 10 13.03 11.78 10.36
C HIS A 10 11.83 11.92 9.40
N ARG A 11 11.33 10.80 8.84
CA ARG A 11 10.19 10.78 7.87
C ARG A 11 10.38 11.60 6.59
N TRP A 12 11.63 11.99 6.26
CA TRP A 12 11.89 12.87 5.10
C TRP A 12 11.93 12.12 3.77
N LEU A 13 12.42 10.88 3.73
CA LEU A 13 12.73 10.15 2.49
C LEU A 13 11.54 10.09 1.53
N HIS A 14 10.40 9.60 2.00
CA HIS A 14 9.20 9.40 1.19
C HIS A 14 8.20 10.57 1.25
N CYS A 15 8.56 11.64 1.95
CA CYS A 15 7.77 12.86 1.98
C CYS A 15 7.75 13.48 0.56
N PRO A 16 6.58 13.89 0.03
CA PRO A 16 6.46 14.57 -1.25
C PRO A 16 7.38 15.80 -1.33
N ARG A 17 8.07 16.01 -2.45
CA ARG A 17 9.07 17.07 -2.59
C ARG A 17 8.45 18.45 -2.48
N LYS A 18 7.34 18.72 -3.18
CA LYS A 18 6.68 20.03 -3.23
C LYS A 18 5.16 19.89 -3.38
N SER A 19 4.43 20.99 -3.26
CA SER A 19 3.02 21.08 -3.60
C SER A 19 2.80 20.86 -5.11
N ASP A 20 1.65 20.30 -5.48
CA ASP A 20 1.31 19.97 -6.86
C ASP A 20 1.11 21.23 -7.70
N THR A 21 0.50 22.24 -7.09
CA THR A 21 0.23 23.55 -7.70
C THR A 21 0.72 24.67 -6.78
N LEU A 22 0.77 25.89 -7.29
CA LEU A 22 0.95 27.07 -6.45
C LEU A 22 -0.31 27.29 -5.61
N ILE A 23 -0.12 27.47 -4.30
CA ILE A 23 -1.17 27.82 -3.35
C ILE A 23 -1.48 29.32 -3.55
N ALA A 24 -2.76 29.66 -3.68
CA ALA A 24 -3.22 31.02 -3.97
C ALA A 24 -2.50 31.68 -5.17
N GLY A 25 -2.04 30.87 -6.13
CA GLY A 25 -1.31 31.33 -7.32
C GLY A 25 0.09 31.90 -7.04
N ARG A 26 0.60 31.81 -5.79
CA ARG A 26 1.83 32.47 -5.33
C ARG A 26 2.80 31.56 -4.62
N PHE A 27 2.31 30.75 -3.66
CA PHE A 27 3.17 30.02 -2.76
C PHE A 27 3.47 28.61 -3.28
N LEU A 28 4.72 28.23 -3.21
CA LEU A 28 5.20 26.88 -3.44
C LEU A 28 5.62 26.29 -2.08
N ALA A 29 4.85 25.33 -1.55
CA ALA A 29 5.19 24.61 -0.34
C ALA A 29 6.03 23.36 -0.68
N PHE A 30 7.16 23.13 0.03
CA PHE A 30 8.03 21.98 -0.24
C PHE A 30 8.76 21.48 1.00
N LYS A 31 9.28 20.23 0.96
CA LYS A 31 10.14 19.71 2.02
C LYS A 31 11.51 20.35 1.94
N THR A 32 12.26 20.38 3.05
CA THR A 32 13.63 20.92 3.03
C THR A 32 14.49 20.20 2.00
N PRO A 33 15.16 20.88 1.07
CA PRO A 33 16.16 20.26 0.23
C PRO A 33 17.40 19.88 1.05
N LEU A 34 18.19 18.94 0.54
CA LEU A 34 19.41 18.48 1.18
C LEU A 34 20.60 18.66 0.23
N LYS A 35 21.72 19.13 0.76
CA LYS A 35 22.96 19.24 0.00
C LYS A 35 23.54 17.88 -0.37
N GLN A 36 24.46 17.85 -1.31
CA GLN A 36 25.01 16.63 -1.90
C GLN A 36 25.66 15.68 -0.88
N GLU A 37 26.18 16.19 0.22
CA GLU A 37 26.79 15.39 1.29
C GLU A 37 25.82 14.38 1.96
N PHE A 38 24.50 14.59 1.85
CA PHE A 38 23.49 13.66 2.33
C PHE A 38 23.19 12.52 1.34
N GLN A 39 23.67 12.58 0.11
CA GLN A 39 23.31 11.60 -0.93
C GLN A 39 23.76 10.17 -0.59
N SER A 40 24.86 10.00 0.16
CA SER A 40 25.30 8.68 0.61
C SER A 40 24.35 7.99 1.60
N GLN A 41 23.40 8.74 2.17
CA GLN A 41 22.45 8.25 3.18
C GLN A 41 21.08 7.93 2.58
N MET A 42 20.86 8.16 1.27
CA MET A 42 19.54 7.99 0.65
C MET A 42 19.66 7.39 -0.75
N PRO A 43 18.61 6.68 -1.22
CA PRO A 43 18.49 6.30 -2.63
C PRO A 43 18.51 7.52 -3.55
N VAL A 44 19.10 7.37 -4.75
CA VAL A 44 19.23 8.45 -5.73
C VAL A 44 17.87 9.05 -6.11
N GLU A 45 16.85 8.21 -6.20
CA GLU A 45 15.45 8.59 -6.48
C GLU A 45 14.83 9.47 -5.40
N CYS A 46 15.32 9.40 -4.15
CA CYS A 46 14.88 10.23 -3.04
C CYS A 46 15.62 11.57 -2.95
N SER A 47 16.67 11.76 -3.76
CA SER A 47 17.45 12.99 -3.77
C SER A 47 16.56 14.21 -4.07
N PHE A 48 16.77 15.27 -3.30
CA PHE A 48 16.09 16.55 -3.50
C PHE A 48 16.99 17.69 -3.08
N THR A 49 17.55 18.41 -4.04
CA THR A 49 18.46 19.54 -3.83
C THR A 49 17.80 20.86 -4.23
N PRO A 50 18.33 22.03 -3.78
CA PRO A 50 17.86 23.33 -4.23
C PRO A 50 17.85 23.46 -5.74
N SER A 51 18.92 23.07 -6.43
CA SER A 51 19.04 23.13 -7.88
C SER A 51 17.95 22.33 -8.59
N MET A 52 17.62 21.14 -8.09
CA MET A 52 16.52 20.32 -8.65
C MET A 52 15.19 21.04 -8.60
N LEU A 53 14.88 21.76 -7.50
CA LEU A 53 13.64 22.52 -7.39
C LEU A 53 13.62 23.69 -8.38
N PHE A 54 14.70 24.46 -8.48
CA PHE A 54 14.78 25.57 -9.45
C PHE A 54 14.64 25.09 -10.89
N ASP A 55 15.29 23.98 -11.25
CA ASP A 55 15.21 23.42 -12.61
C ASP A 55 13.80 22.92 -12.92
N LEU A 56 13.11 22.32 -11.94
CA LEU A 56 11.73 21.92 -12.08
C LEU A 56 10.81 23.11 -12.30
N MET A 57 10.92 24.14 -11.48
CA MET A 57 10.06 25.32 -11.56
C MET A 57 10.31 26.13 -12.85
N ARG A 58 11.56 26.18 -13.33
CA ARG A 58 11.89 26.80 -14.63
C ARG A 58 11.19 26.10 -15.79
N ARG A 59 11.06 24.76 -15.77
CA ARG A 59 10.31 24.02 -16.80
C ARG A 59 8.83 24.37 -16.80
N HIS A 60 8.26 24.67 -15.63
CA HIS A 60 6.89 25.15 -15.51
C HIS A 60 6.75 26.66 -15.79
N LYS A 61 7.83 27.33 -16.22
CA LYS A 61 7.88 28.79 -16.44
C LYS A 61 7.52 29.61 -15.19
N VAL A 62 7.82 29.05 -14.01
CA VAL A 62 7.62 29.69 -12.70
C VAL A 62 8.99 30.08 -12.16
N ARG A 63 9.18 31.35 -11.87
CA ARG A 63 10.37 31.87 -11.18
C ARG A 63 10.09 31.92 -9.69
N ILE A 64 10.96 31.29 -8.89
CA ILE A 64 10.97 31.47 -7.43
C ILE A 64 11.84 32.70 -7.17
N GLY A 65 11.23 33.80 -6.77
CA GLY A 65 11.96 35.04 -6.49
C GLY A 65 12.30 35.21 -5.01
N LEU A 66 11.49 34.61 -4.12
CA LEU A 66 11.71 34.58 -2.67
C LEU A 66 11.70 33.15 -2.15
N TRP A 67 12.65 32.84 -1.26
CA TRP A 67 12.76 31.53 -0.61
C TRP A 67 12.76 31.72 0.92
N ILE A 68 11.72 31.22 1.60
CA ILE A 68 11.54 31.32 3.04
C ILE A 68 11.80 29.96 3.68
N ASP A 69 12.83 29.89 4.52
CA ASP A 69 13.23 28.69 5.26
C ASP A 69 12.76 28.80 6.72
N LEU A 70 11.81 27.94 7.10
CA LEU A 70 11.23 27.88 8.44
C LEU A 70 11.92 26.87 9.38
N THR A 71 12.98 26.21 8.91
CA THR A 71 13.69 25.24 9.76
C THR A 71 14.53 25.93 10.83
N ASN A 72 14.77 25.24 11.94
CA ASN A 72 15.57 25.77 13.06
C ASN A 72 17.07 25.43 12.93
N THR A 73 17.56 25.02 11.76
CA THR A 73 18.93 24.61 11.50
C THR A 73 19.42 25.08 10.14
N ASN A 74 20.75 25.25 9.98
CA ASN A 74 21.38 25.61 8.70
C ASN A 74 22.15 24.42 8.06
N ARG A 75 21.99 23.20 8.58
CA ARG A 75 22.80 22.04 8.14
C ARG A 75 22.36 21.43 6.82
N PHE A 76 21.14 21.69 6.36
CA PHE A 76 20.54 20.97 5.24
C PHE A 76 21.08 21.39 3.88
N TYR A 77 21.27 22.66 3.64
CA TYR A 77 21.85 23.23 2.41
C TYR A 77 22.47 24.60 2.72
N ASP A 78 23.25 25.13 1.76
CA ASP A 78 23.82 26.47 1.89
C ASP A 78 22.86 27.51 1.28
N LYS A 79 22.70 28.68 1.94
CA LYS A 79 21.89 29.78 1.40
C LYS A 79 22.40 30.29 0.05
N HIS A 80 23.71 30.20 -0.19
CA HIS A 80 24.30 30.59 -1.48
C HIS A 80 23.78 29.76 -2.65
N ASP A 81 23.40 28.49 -2.42
CA ASP A 81 22.75 27.65 -3.43
C ASP A 81 21.42 28.26 -3.95
N ILE A 82 20.80 29.14 -3.14
CA ILE A 82 19.55 29.83 -3.46
C ILE A 82 19.86 31.21 -4.06
N GLU A 83 20.73 31.99 -3.41
CA GLU A 83 21.11 33.35 -3.81
C GLU A 83 21.77 33.36 -5.19
N ASP A 84 22.62 32.38 -5.51
CA ASP A 84 23.26 32.21 -6.82
C ASP A 84 22.27 31.90 -7.97
N LYS A 85 21.04 31.46 -7.63
CA LYS A 85 19.96 31.25 -8.60
C LYS A 85 19.10 32.51 -8.81
N GLY A 86 19.45 33.62 -8.16
CA GLY A 86 18.74 34.88 -8.26
C GLY A 86 17.45 34.94 -7.44
N SER A 87 17.34 34.17 -6.37
CA SER A 87 16.26 34.22 -5.40
C SER A 87 16.75 34.86 -4.11
N GLN A 88 15.91 35.69 -3.51
CA GLN A 88 16.14 36.21 -2.17
C GLN A 88 15.94 35.09 -1.15
N TYR A 89 16.90 34.91 -0.22
CA TYR A 89 16.79 33.92 0.86
C TYR A 89 16.49 34.60 2.17
N ILE A 90 15.43 34.12 2.86
CA ILE A 90 15.06 34.59 4.19
C ILE A 90 14.90 33.40 5.13
N LYS A 91 15.57 33.47 6.28
CA LYS A 91 15.45 32.50 7.38
C LYS A 91 14.50 33.03 8.44
N LEU A 92 13.31 32.41 8.53
CA LEU A 92 12.34 32.67 9.60
C LEU A 92 12.23 31.43 10.49
N GLN A 93 13.08 31.36 11.52
CA GLN A 93 13.17 30.18 12.39
C GLN A 93 11.87 29.97 13.18
N CYS A 94 11.23 28.79 12.94
CA CYS A 94 10.08 28.34 13.71
C CYS A 94 10.45 27.04 14.44
N ARG A 95 10.35 27.02 15.78
CA ARG A 95 10.55 25.80 16.56
C ARG A 95 9.46 24.78 16.27
N GLY A 96 9.79 23.48 16.30
CA GLY A 96 8.89 22.40 15.85
C GLY A 96 8.31 21.52 16.96
N HIS A 97 8.80 21.59 18.17
CA HIS A 97 8.36 20.72 19.26
C HIS A 97 7.08 21.25 19.90
N ALA A 98 5.93 20.67 19.51
CA ALA A 98 4.60 20.98 20.07
C ALA A 98 4.24 22.48 20.12
N GLU A 99 4.99 23.33 19.42
CA GLU A 99 4.74 24.76 19.32
C GLU A 99 4.25 25.12 17.92
N THR A 100 3.14 25.82 17.84
CA THR A 100 2.66 26.47 16.62
C THR A 100 3.45 27.76 16.37
N PRO A 101 3.57 28.26 15.13
CA PRO A 101 4.17 29.57 14.88
C PRO A 101 3.49 30.67 15.70
N SER A 102 4.31 31.49 16.36
CA SER A 102 3.78 32.58 17.22
C SER A 102 3.10 33.69 16.39
N HIS A 103 2.38 34.60 17.05
CA HIS A 103 1.78 35.77 16.40
C HIS A 103 2.86 36.63 15.74
N GLU A 104 4.01 36.83 16.40
CA GLU A 104 5.12 37.61 15.87
C GLU A 104 5.71 36.95 14.61
N GLN A 105 5.83 35.61 14.61
CA GLN A 105 6.32 34.86 13.44
C GLN A 105 5.33 34.91 12.27
N ALA A 106 4.03 34.81 12.53
CA ALA A 106 3.01 34.98 11.50
C ALA A 106 3.02 36.39 10.92
N LYS A 107 3.09 37.40 11.78
CA LYS A 107 3.18 38.82 11.37
C LYS A 107 4.44 39.08 10.54
N ALA A 108 5.61 38.64 11.01
CA ALA A 108 6.86 38.79 10.26
C ALA A 108 6.81 38.09 8.89
N PHE A 109 6.22 36.89 8.83
CA PHE A 109 6.02 36.19 7.57
C PHE A 109 5.15 36.98 6.59
N ILE A 110 4.04 37.55 7.07
CA ILE A 110 3.11 38.34 6.27
C ILE A 110 3.80 39.61 5.75
N GLU A 111 4.52 40.33 6.60
CA GLU A 111 5.25 41.55 6.21
C GLU A 111 6.31 41.26 5.14
N ILE A 112 7.11 40.18 5.30
CA ILE A 112 8.11 39.74 4.32
C ILE A 112 7.45 39.42 2.97
N VAL A 113 6.34 38.70 3.00
CA VAL A 113 5.61 38.31 1.78
C VAL A 113 5.02 39.51 1.07
N GLU A 114 4.42 40.47 1.79
CA GLU A 114 3.85 41.68 1.20
C GLU A 114 4.92 42.56 0.57
N GLU A 115 5.99 42.86 1.29
CA GLU A 115 7.11 43.65 0.74
C GLU A 115 7.66 43.01 -0.53
N PHE A 116 7.78 41.69 -0.57
CA PHE A 116 8.24 40.99 -1.75
C PHE A 116 7.24 41.06 -2.91
N ILE A 117 5.94 40.87 -2.67
CA ILE A 117 4.90 40.88 -3.72
C ILE A 117 4.79 42.28 -4.36
N GLU A 118 4.94 43.33 -3.57
CA GLU A 118 4.92 44.72 -4.09
C GLU A 118 6.05 44.93 -5.10
N GLN A 119 7.23 44.39 -4.84
CA GLN A 119 8.40 44.55 -5.73
C GLN A 119 8.43 43.53 -6.88
N HIS A 120 7.84 42.35 -6.68
CA HIS A 120 7.92 41.20 -7.59
C HIS A 120 6.52 40.57 -7.85
N PRO A 121 5.62 41.28 -8.53
CA PRO A 121 4.21 40.90 -8.62
C PRO A 121 3.93 39.62 -9.41
N VAL A 122 4.90 39.03 -10.13
CA VAL A 122 4.75 37.78 -10.92
C VAL A 122 5.55 36.61 -10.41
N ASP A 123 6.48 36.83 -9.49
CA ASP A 123 7.35 35.78 -8.98
C ASP A 123 6.64 34.92 -7.92
N ALA A 124 6.99 33.65 -7.86
CA ALA A 124 6.52 32.74 -6.83
C ALA A 124 7.38 32.83 -5.55
N ILE A 125 6.76 32.50 -4.42
CA ILE A 125 7.38 32.47 -3.10
C ILE A 125 7.50 31.00 -2.68
N GLY A 126 8.72 30.51 -2.56
CA GLY A 126 9.02 29.18 -2.02
C GLY A 126 9.03 29.19 -0.51
N VAL A 127 8.25 28.34 0.13
CA VAL A 127 8.17 28.25 1.60
C VAL A 127 8.36 26.79 2.04
N HIS A 128 9.28 26.55 2.97
CA HIS A 128 9.46 25.23 3.52
C HIS A 128 9.79 25.21 5.01
N CYS A 129 9.39 24.13 5.65
CA CYS A 129 9.91 23.63 6.92
C CYS A 129 10.58 22.27 6.66
N THR A 130 10.72 21.40 7.63
CA THR A 130 11.33 20.08 7.40
C THR A 130 10.56 19.26 6.34
N HIS A 131 9.22 19.19 6.44
CA HIS A 131 8.36 18.42 5.53
C HIS A 131 7.49 19.30 4.62
N GLY A 132 7.38 20.60 4.89
CA GLY A 132 6.57 21.53 4.09
C GLY A 132 5.05 21.37 4.26
N PHE A 133 4.57 20.96 5.44
CA PHE A 133 3.16 20.77 5.77
C PHE A 133 2.71 21.68 6.94
N ASN A 134 2.96 21.31 8.19
CA ASN A 134 2.34 21.97 9.34
C ASN A 134 2.77 23.42 9.52
N ARG A 135 4.05 23.73 9.78
CA ARG A 135 4.55 25.12 9.92
C ARG A 135 4.37 25.93 8.64
N THR A 136 4.69 25.31 7.49
CA THR A 136 4.53 25.93 6.17
C THR A 136 3.07 26.23 5.87
N GLY A 137 2.17 25.28 6.10
CA GLY A 137 0.74 25.47 5.87
C GLY A 137 0.15 26.50 6.80
N PHE A 138 0.53 26.48 8.07
CA PHE A 138 0.07 27.44 9.05
C PHE A 138 0.33 28.91 8.62
N LEU A 139 1.56 29.21 8.22
CA LEU A 139 1.92 30.58 7.83
C LEU A 139 1.28 31.00 6.49
N ILE A 140 1.19 30.08 5.53
CA ILE A 140 0.51 30.36 4.26
C ILE A 140 -0.99 30.59 4.49
N VAL A 141 -1.66 29.76 5.31
CA VAL A 141 -3.07 29.95 5.67
C VAL A 141 -3.27 31.27 6.42
N SER A 142 -2.39 31.60 7.39
CA SER A 142 -2.45 32.90 8.07
C SER A 142 -2.38 34.08 7.10
N TYR A 143 -1.48 34.04 6.12
CA TYR A 143 -1.41 35.06 5.07
C TYR A 143 -2.69 35.14 4.24
N MET A 144 -3.24 33.99 3.84
CA MET A 144 -4.48 33.97 3.02
C MET A 144 -5.67 34.56 3.78
N VAL A 145 -5.75 34.31 5.09
CA VAL A 145 -6.81 34.89 5.92
C VAL A 145 -6.61 36.39 6.13
N GLU A 146 -5.41 36.83 6.51
CA GLU A 146 -5.17 38.23 6.90
C GLU A 146 -5.04 39.20 5.72
N ARG A 147 -4.63 38.70 4.52
CA ARG A 147 -4.32 39.56 3.36
C ARG A 147 -5.14 39.26 2.12
N MET A 148 -5.78 38.11 2.04
CA MET A 148 -6.60 37.75 0.88
C MET A 148 -8.09 37.63 1.24
N ASP A 149 -8.45 37.99 2.46
CA ASP A 149 -9.84 37.95 2.98
C ASP A 149 -10.49 36.55 2.81
N CYS A 150 -9.70 35.50 2.92
CA CYS A 150 -10.18 34.12 2.84
C CYS A 150 -10.69 33.68 4.22
N ALA A 151 -11.84 32.99 4.26
CA ALA A 151 -12.23 32.29 5.46
C ALA A 151 -11.19 31.19 5.80
N VAL A 152 -10.94 30.95 7.09
CA VAL A 152 -9.88 30.03 7.57
C VAL A 152 -10.06 28.61 7.04
N ASP A 153 -11.29 28.11 6.95
CA ASP A 153 -11.65 26.82 6.39
C ASP A 153 -11.33 26.75 4.87
N ALA A 154 -11.67 27.80 4.12
CA ALA A 154 -11.37 27.88 2.70
C ALA A 154 -9.87 27.95 2.42
N ALA A 155 -9.11 28.71 3.23
CA ALA A 155 -7.66 28.79 3.14
C ALA A 155 -7.00 27.44 3.48
N LEU A 156 -7.48 26.76 4.52
CA LEU A 156 -7.02 25.42 4.92
C LEU A 156 -7.28 24.39 3.80
N MET A 157 -8.46 24.40 3.20
CA MET A 157 -8.82 23.54 2.06
C MET A 157 -7.97 23.82 0.82
N ALA A 158 -7.70 25.09 0.51
CA ALA A 158 -6.86 25.49 -0.63
C ALA A 158 -5.41 24.98 -0.44
N PHE A 159 -4.87 25.07 0.77
CA PHE A 159 -3.57 24.49 1.10
C PHE A 159 -3.58 22.96 0.97
N ALA A 160 -4.58 22.28 1.54
CA ALA A 160 -4.71 20.82 1.49
C ALA A 160 -4.87 20.30 0.06
N LYS A 161 -5.60 21.02 -0.80
CA LYS A 161 -5.76 20.69 -2.22
C LYS A 161 -4.44 20.76 -2.99
N ALA A 162 -3.61 21.76 -2.72
CA ALA A 162 -2.33 21.94 -3.40
C ALA A 162 -1.23 21.04 -2.82
N ARG A 163 -1.33 20.65 -1.53
CA ARG A 163 -0.37 19.81 -0.84
C ARG A 163 -1.07 18.79 0.08
N PRO A 164 -1.62 17.72 -0.50
CA PRO A 164 -2.32 16.68 0.28
C PRO A 164 -1.40 15.98 1.30
N PRO A 165 -1.91 15.68 2.51
CA PRO A 165 -3.27 15.88 3.00
C PRO A 165 -3.52 17.26 3.63
N GLY A 166 -2.62 18.21 3.53
CA GLY A 166 -2.68 19.51 4.20
C GLY A 166 -1.98 19.52 5.55
N ILE A 167 -2.39 20.41 6.43
CA ILE A 167 -1.95 20.43 7.83
C ILE A 167 -2.53 19.20 8.53
N TYR A 168 -1.69 18.33 9.06
CA TYR A 168 -2.11 17.06 9.69
C TYR A 168 -1.87 17.01 11.21
N LYS A 169 -1.42 18.11 11.82
CA LYS A 169 -1.33 18.25 13.27
C LYS A 169 -2.55 19.01 13.79
N GLU A 170 -3.29 18.36 14.67
CA GLU A 170 -4.55 18.90 15.21
C GLU A 170 -4.37 20.22 15.96
N ASP A 171 -3.28 20.33 16.76
CA ASP A 171 -2.91 21.55 17.48
C ASP A 171 -2.71 22.75 16.54
N TYR A 172 -2.17 22.55 15.34
CA TYR A 172 -1.99 23.60 14.34
C TYR A 172 -3.33 24.06 13.76
N ILE A 173 -4.25 23.13 13.50
CA ILE A 173 -5.58 23.44 12.97
C ILE A 173 -6.39 24.20 14.03
N LYS A 174 -6.43 23.70 15.25
CA LYS A 174 -7.12 24.38 16.37
C LYS A 174 -6.59 25.79 16.59
N GLU A 175 -5.27 25.99 16.57
CA GLU A 175 -4.68 27.31 16.73
C GLU A 175 -5.03 28.27 15.58
N LEU A 176 -5.15 27.79 14.34
CA LEU A 176 -5.65 28.62 13.23
C LEU A 176 -7.10 29.05 13.46
N PHE A 177 -7.97 28.15 13.89
CA PHE A 177 -9.36 28.49 14.18
C PHE A 177 -9.49 29.39 15.42
N ARG A 178 -8.69 29.17 16.44
CA ARG A 178 -8.62 30.07 17.60
C ARG A 178 -8.18 31.50 17.23
N ARG A 179 -7.32 31.68 16.22
CA ARG A 179 -6.87 33.00 15.75
C ARG A 179 -7.83 33.68 14.78
N TYR A 180 -8.43 32.89 13.89
CA TYR A 180 -9.12 33.41 12.70
C TYR A 180 -10.58 32.97 12.55
N GLY A 181 -11.08 32.16 13.45
CA GLY A 181 -12.44 31.64 13.44
C GLY A 181 -12.94 31.31 14.84
N ASP A 182 -13.70 30.25 14.96
CA ASP A 182 -14.12 29.68 16.24
C ASP A 182 -13.41 28.32 16.43
N GLU A 183 -12.80 28.11 17.58
CA GLU A 183 -12.07 26.86 17.87
C GLU A 183 -12.99 25.63 17.85
N GLU A 184 -14.29 25.79 18.17
CA GLU A 184 -15.28 24.72 18.13
C GLU A 184 -15.59 24.25 16.70
N ASP A 185 -15.39 25.12 15.71
CA ASP A 185 -15.59 24.82 14.29
C ASP A 185 -14.34 24.19 13.62
N ALA A 186 -13.26 24.00 14.36
CA ALA A 186 -12.02 23.44 13.82
C ALA A 186 -12.26 22.00 13.30
N PRO A 187 -11.97 21.72 12.03
CA PRO A 187 -12.12 20.38 11.49
C PRO A 187 -11.12 19.42 12.13
N LEU A 188 -11.47 18.14 12.20
CA LEU A 188 -10.53 17.10 12.60
C LEU A 188 -9.32 17.08 11.66
N ALA A 189 -8.14 16.92 12.25
CA ALA A 189 -6.93 16.75 11.47
C ALA A 189 -7.07 15.53 10.53
N PRO A 190 -6.59 15.63 9.29
CA PRO A 190 -6.54 14.47 8.41
C PRO A 190 -5.65 13.38 9.00
N ASP A 191 -5.91 12.13 8.62
CA ASP A 191 -5.06 11.00 8.99
C ASP A 191 -3.59 11.30 8.65
N LEU A 192 -2.69 10.80 9.49
CA LEU A 192 -1.25 10.92 9.22
C LEU A 192 -0.93 10.39 7.84
N PRO A 193 -0.18 11.13 7.03
CA PRO A 193 0.18 10.68 5.68
C PRO A 193 0.93 9.34 5.73
N ALA A 194 0.67 8.45 4.77
CA ALA A 194 1.29 7.13 4.73
C ALA A 194 2.83 7.17 4.83
N TRP A 195 3.48 8.14 4.19
CA TRP A 195 4.94 8.34 4.26
C TRP A 195 5.44 8.71 5.68
N SER A 196 4.55 9.17 6.59
CA SER A 196 4.90 9.51 7.97
C SER A 196 4.71 8.35 8.95
N LEU A 197 4.04 7.26 8.53
CA LEU A 197 3.75 6.10 9.37
C LEU A 197 4.86 5.02 9.34
N GLU A 198 5.83 5.14 8.45
CA GLU A 198 6.80 4.07 8.14
C GLU A 198 7.91 3.85 9.18
N TYR A 199 7.97 4.63 10.25
CA TYR A 199 9.01 4.48 11.28
C TYR A 199 8.46 4.79 12.69
N ASP A 200 7.57 3.94 13.18
CA ASP A 200 7.29 3.86 14.62
C ASP A 200 7.81 2.53 15.17
N ASP A 201 9.12 2.35 15.11
CA ASP A 201 9.84 1.39 15.95
C ASP A 201 10.43 2.15 17.14
N SER A 202 9.74 1.99 18.28
CA SER A 202 10.20 2.11 19.64
C SER A 202 11.06 3.34 20.00
N ASN A 203 10.49 4.17 20.86
CA ASN A 203 11.18 5.11 21.75
C ASN A 203 12.03 6.20 21.06
N HIS A 204 11.39 7.33 20.79
CA HIS A 204 11.78 8.66 21.25
C HIS A 204 10.99 9.72 20.49
N GLN A 205 10.15 10.45 21.21
CA GLN A 205 9.71 11.78 20.83
C GLN A 205 10.94 12.68 20.65
N GLN A 206 11.47 12.72 19.44
CA GLN A 206 12.37 13.75 18.98
C GLN A 206 12.06 14.02 17.51
N GLU A 207 11.16 14.97 17.27
CA GLU A 207 11.16 15.65 15.99
C GLU A 207 12.51 16.37 15.88
N ASP A 208 13.33 15.94 14.92
CA ASP A 208 14.69 16.40 14.73
C ASP A 208 14.71 17.82 14.15
N ASP A 209 14.46 18.81 14.99
CA ASP A 209 14.87 20.20 14.77
C ASP A 209 16.28 20.33 15.36
N GLY A 210 17.30 19.98 14.54
CA GLY A 210 18.69 19.95 14.96
C GLY A 210 19.15 21.19 15.69
N GLY A 211 19.11 21.13 17.00
CA GLY A 211 19.67 22.08 17.94
C GLY A 211 20.18 21.32 19.14
N ALA A 212 21.39 20.75 19.01
CA ALA A 212 22.13 20.30 20.17
C ALA A 212 23.07 21.41 20.58
N ASP A 213 22.73 22.07 21.65
CA ASP A 213 23.71 22.78 22.46
C ASP A 213 23.72 22.16 23.87
N GLU A 214 24.93 21.72 24.23
CA GLU A 214 25.25 21.14 25.54
C GLU A 214 24.99 22.13 26.67
N GLN A 215 24.29 21.68 27.72
CA GLN A 215 24.79 21.87 29.06
C GLN A 215 24.07 20.98 30.09
N GLN A 216 24.90 20.10 30.64
CA GLN A 216 24.90 19.49 32.01
C GLN A 216 23.83 19.90 33.00
N ARG A 217 23.17 18.92 33.66
CA ARG A 217 23.42 18.54 35.09
C ARG A 217 22.43 17.45 35.57
N ARG A 218 23.05 16.37 36.04
CA ARG A 218 22.91 15.65 37.32
C ARG A 218 21.53 15.78 38.03
N GLY A 219 20.81 14.66 38.17
CA GLY A 219 20.95 13.69 39.23
C GLY A 219 19.71 13.74 40.13
N VAL A 220 19.06 12.61 40.36
CA VAL A 220 18.82 12.01 41.68
C VAL A 220 17.74 10.93 41.57
N LYS A 221 18.11 9.74 42.00
CA LYS A 221 17.28 8.54 42.26
C LYS A 221 16.38 8.74 43.48
N ARG A 222 15.24 8.04 43.47
CA ARG A 222 14.59 7.28 44.57
C ARG A 222 13.12 7.11 44.16
N GLY A 223 12.45 5.96 44.17
CA GLY A 223 12.59 4.77 44.96
C GLY A 223 11.28 4.48 45.71
N HIS A 224 10.76 3.23 45.55
CA HIS A 224 9.72 2.58 46.37
C HIS A 224 8.26 3.08 46.20
N ASP A 225 7.21 2.28 46.35
CA ASP A 225 7.00 0.83 46.54
C ASP A 225 5.47 0.58 46.47
N ASP A 226 5.10 -0.65 46.11
CA ASP A 226 3.93 -1.43 46.52
C ASP A 226 2.49 -0.88 46.51
N GLY A 227 1.61 -1.67 45.90
CA GLY A 227 0.18 -1.64 46.20
C GLY A 227 -0.67 -2.45 45.22
N GLU A 228 -0.84 -3.73 45.49
CA GLU A 228 -1.86 -4.60 44.90
C GLU A 228 -3.28 -3.97 44.94
N ASN A 229 -4.06 -4.08 43.90
CA ASN A 229 -5.32 -4.84 43.98
C ASN A 229 -6.06 -4.97 42.65
N SER A 230 -6.51 -6.16 42.44
CA SER A 230 -7.40 -6.73 41.45
C SER A 230 -8.67 -5.93 41.20
N THR A 231 -9.08 -5.83 39.92
CA THR A 231 -10.45 -6.18 39.50
C THR A 231 -10.55 -6.27 37.96
N GLY A 232 -11.24 -7.31 37.53
CA GLY A 232 -11.53 -7.85 36.24
C GLY A 232 -11.69 -6.90 35.06
N GLY A 233 -10.85 -7.08 34.06
CA GLY A 233 -11.09 -6.60 32.71
C GLY A 233 -11.63 -7.74 31.84
N PRO A 234 -12.41 -7.43 30.81
CA PRO A 234 -13.10 -8.43 30.00
C PRO A 234 -12.08 -9.26 29.20
N THR A 235 -12.21 -10.56 29.34
CA THR A 235 -11.47 -11.58 28.58
C THR A 235 -11.65 -11.34 27.08
N THR A 236 -10.61 -10.88 26.41
CA THR A 236 -10.49 -10.95 24.96
C THR A 236 -10.53 -12.43 24.55
N LYS A 237 -11.61 -12.83 23.90
CA LYS A 237 -11.74 -14.15 23.29
C LYS A 237 -10.59 -14.31 22.28
N ARG A 238 -9.63 -15.18 22.62
CA ARG A 238 -8.64 -15.69 21.67
C ARG A 238 -9.39 -16.19 20.44
N SER A 239 -9.14 -15.61 19.28
CA SER A 239 -9.55 -16.18 18.01
C SER A 239 -8.92 -17.58 17.92
N LYS A 240 -9.76 -18.60 17.85
CA LYS A 240 -9.28 -19.97 17.61
C LYS A 240 -8.49 -19.96 16.32
N ALA A 241 -7.26 -20.49 16.36
CA ALA A 241 -6.49 -20.80 15.16
C ALA A 241 -7.38 -21.57 14.18
N PRO A 242 -7.27 -21.32 12.86
CA PRO A 242 -8.02 -22.09 11.88
C PRO A 242 -7.72 -23.57 12.11
N ALA A 243 -8.77 -24.35 12.31
CA ALA A 243 -8.65 -25.77 12.53
C ALA A 243 -8.04 -26.43 11.28
N TYR A 244 -7.05 -27.29 11.46
CA TYR A 244 -6.53 -28.15 10.38
C TYR A 244 -7.69 -28.78 9.61
N ASN A 245 -7.72 -28.56 8.29
CA ASN A 245 -8.70 -29.17 7.40
C ASN A 245 -8.12 -30.46 6.80
N PRO A 246 -8.48 -31.65 7.31
CA PRO A 246 -7.95 -32.92 6.82
C PRO A 246 -8.44 -33.29 5.41
N ASN A 247 -9.43 -32.55 4.90
CA ASN A 247 -10.05 -32.76 3.59
C ASN A 247 -9.75 -31.61 2.62
N ALA A 248 -8.71 -30.81 2.89
CA ALA A 248 -8.31 -29.75 1.98
C ALA A 248 -7.91 -30.35 0.62
N VAL A 249 -8.41 -29.76 -0.45
CA VAL A 249 -8.16 -30.20 -1.82
C VAL A 249 -7.39 -29.10 -2.55
N PHE A 250 -6.30 -29.48 -3.23
CA PHE A 250 -5.61 -28.58 -4.12
C PHE A 250 -6.48 -28.27 -5.36
N MET A 251 -6.16 -27.19 -6.06
CA MET A 251 -6.89 -26.80 -7.27
C MET A 251 -7.06 -28.00 -8.23
N GLU A 252 -8.31 -28.28 -8.60
CA GLU A 252 -8.64 -29.35 -9.52
C GLU A 252 -7.92 -29.19 -10.87
N GLY A 253 -7.52 -30.31 -11.47
CA GLY A 253 -6.81 -30.31 -12.77
C GLY A 253 -5.29 -30.14 -12.66
N VAL A 254 -4.73 -30.01 -11.45
CA VAL A 254 -3.27 -29.97 -11.23
C VAL A 254 -2.78 -31.33 -10.73
N PRO A 255 -2.01 -32.09 -11.52
CA PRO A 255 -1.55 -33.42 -11.15
C PRO A 255 -0.36 -33.38 -10.15
N ASN A 256 -0.07 -34.54 -9.54
CA ASN A 256 1.11 -34.78 -8.68
C ASN A 256 1.20 -33.87 -7.45
N VAL A 257 0.08 -33.35 -6.97
CA VAL A 257 -0.02 -32.57 -5.73
C VAL A 257 -0.85 -33.34 -4.70
N THR A 258 -0.34 -33.50 -3.50
CA THR A 258 -0.99 -34.24 -2.42
C THR A 258 -1.00 -33.45 -1.12
N LEU A 259 -2.06 -33.60 -0.31
CA LEU A 259 -2.17 -32.98 1.01
C LEU A 259 -1.19 -33.66 1.96
N VAL A 260 -0.40 -32.86 2.68
CA VAL A 260 0.47 -33.36 3.76
C VAL A 260 -0.39 -33.72 4.97
N GLN A 261 -0.25 -34.95 5.48
CA GLN A 261 -1.04 -35.44 6.61
C GLN A 261 -0.26 -35.45 7.94
N ASP A 262 1.07 -35.42 7.88
CA ASP A 262 1.94 -35.40 9.07
C ASP A 262 1.81 -34.05 9.79
N LYS A 263 1.12 -34.06 10.92
CA LYS A 263 0.87 -32.86 11.73
C LYS A 263 2.14 -32.17 12.25
N ALA A 264 3.18 -32.95 12.56
CA ALA A 264 4.44 -32.41 13.04
C ALA A 264 5.18 -31.66 11.92
N LEU A 265 5.21 -32.27 10.74
CA LEU A 265 5.76 -31.63 9.53
C LEU A 265 4.97 -30.38 9.14
N ILE A 266 3.62 -30.44 9.15
CA ILE A 266 2.75 -29.30 8.88
C ILE A 266 3.10 -28.14 9.81
N ALA A 267 3.13 -28.37 11.12
CA ALA A 267 3.43 -27.32 12.10
C ALA A 267 4.82 -26.71 11.86
N LYS A 268 5.83 -27.53 11.61
CA LYS A 268 7.20 -27.07 11.31
C LYS A 268 7.26 -26.19 10.05
N LEU A 269 6.57 -26.60 8.99
CA LEU A 269 6.54 -25.87 7.72
C LEU A 269 5.76 -24.55 7.84
N GLN A 270 4.61 -24.57 8.54
CA GLN A 270 3.83 -23.37 8.82
C GLN A 270 4.61 -22.35 9.66
N ASP A 271 5.30 -22.81 10.71
CA ASP A 271 6.15 -21.96 11.55
C ASP A 271 7.30 -21.35 10.75
N ARG A 272 7.91 -22.14 9.85
CA ARG A 272 8.97 -21.65 8.96
C ARG A 272 8.47 -20.55 8.02
N VAL A 273 7.36 -20.78 7.32
CA VAL A 273 6.78 -19.79 6.39
C VAL A 273 6.34 -18.54 7.15
N ARG A 274 5.75 -18.70 8.34
CA ARG A 274 5.40 -17.59 9.22
C ARG A 274 6.62 -16.75 9.59
N ALA A 275 7.72 -17.39 9.99
CA ALA A 275 8.97 -16.70 10.30
C ALA A 275 9.56 -15.97 9.09
N MET A 276 9.59 -16.61 7.91
CA MET A 276 10.05 -16.00 6.67
C MET A 276 9.22 -14.77 6.28
N CYS A 277 7.91 -14.80 6.49
CA CYS A 277 7.02 -13.66 6.21
C CYS A 277 7.08 -12.57 7.30
N GLY A 278 7.68 -12.84 8.45
CA GLY A 278 7.63 -11.96 9.61
C GLY A 278 6.21 -11.81 10.19
N ALA A 279 5.36 -12.84 10.00
CA ALA A 279 3.98 -12.81 10.43
C ALA A 279 3.85 -12.95 11.95
N LYS A 280 3.15 -12.02 12.59
CA LYS A 280 2.92 -12.01 14.06
C LYS A 280 1.77 -12.93 14.49
N MET A 281 0.84 -13.21 13.59
CA MET A 281 -0.37 -14.01 13.89
C MET A 281 -0.27 -15.42 13.29
N GLN A 282 -1.01 -16.35 13.86
CA GLN A 282 -1.20 -17.67 13.27
C GLN A 282 -2.14 -17.62 12.07
N GLY A 283 -2.02 -18.59 11.16
CA GLY A 283 -2.80 -18.69 9.95
C GLY A 283 -1.97 -18.37 8.71
N PHE A 284 -2.66 -17.97 7.63
CA PHE A 284 -2.00 -17.69 6.36
C PHE A 284 -1.08 -16.47 6.45
N ALA A 285 0.20 -16.68 6.17
CA ALA A 285 1.25 -15.67 6.34
C ALA A 285 1.38 -14.70 5.16
N GLY A 286 0.63 -14.90 4.08
CA GLY A 286 0.72 -14.08 2.87
C GLY A 286 0.10 -12.69 3.00
N ALA A 287 0.58 -11.75 2.18
CA ALA A 287 0.01 -10.42 2.03
C ALA A 287 -1.44 -10.47 1.51
N GLN A 288 -2.35 -9.70 2.06
CA GLN A 288 -3.76 -9.72 1.67
C GLN A 288 -4.19 -8.37 1.07
N PRO A 289 -4.39 -8.28 -0.26
CA PRO A 289 -4.83 -7.07 -0.91
C PRO A 289 -6.26 -6.69 -0.47
N VAL A 290 -6.53 -5.38 -0.44
CA VAL A 290 -7.86 -4.84 -0.15
C VAL A 290 -8.61 -4.47 -1.42
N SER A 291 -9.95 -4.40 -1.35
CA SER A 291 -10.74 -3.91 -2.47
C SER A 291 -10.47 -2.43 -2.70
N MET A 292 -10.39 -2.04 -3.98
CA MET A 292 -10.31 -0.64 -4.36
C MET A 292 -11.66 0.02 -4.12
N ASP A 293 -11.66 1.18 -3.52
CA ASP A 293 -12.81 2.03 -3.26
C ASP A 293 -12.48 3.51 -3.59
N VAL A 294 -13.47 4.38 -3.46
CA VAL A 294 -13.35 5.81 -3.77
C VAL A 294 -12.35 6.55 -2.85
N LYS A 295 -11.97 5.96 -1.71
CA LYS A 295 -11.02 6.56 -0.78
C LYS A 295 -9.59 6.13 -1.08
N ASN A 296 -9.37 4.85 -1.36
CA ASN A 296 -8.02 4.32 -1.55
C ASN A 296 -7.52 4.39 -3.00
N ILE A 297 -8.39 4.65 -3.98
CA ILE A 297 -7.99 4.86 -5.39
C ILE A 297 -6.97 6.00 -5.55
N ARG A 298 -7.01 7.01 -4.66
CA ARG A 298 -6.07 8.13 -4.65
C ARG A 298 -4.60 7.70 -4.51
N TYR A 299 -4.32 6.52 -3.94
CA TYR A 299 -2.94 6.04 -3.86
C TYR A 299 -2.28 5.90 -5.22
N LEU A 300 -3.06 5.68 -6.29
CA LEU A 300 -2.54 5.64 -7.66
C LEU A 300 -2.02 6.99 -8.15
N THR A 301 -2.38 8.09 -7.48
CA THR A 301 -1.90 9.45 -7.79
C THR A 301 -0.77 9.91 -6.86
N GLU A 302 -0.60 9.24 -5.72
CA GLU A 302 0.30 9.66 -4.65
C GLU A 302 1.68 8.98 -4.72
N MET A 303 1.75 7.74 -5.23
CA MET A 303 2.98 6.95 -5.24
C MET A 303 3.06 6.03 -6.48
N PRO A 304 4.27 5.53 -6.81
CA PRO A 304 4.44 4.66 -7.98
C PRO A 304 3.79 3.30 -7.75
N TYR A 305 2.93 2.90 -8.68
CA TYR A 305 2.29 1.61 -8.72
C TYR A 305 2.64 0.84 -9.98
N ARG A 306 2.55 -0.48 -9.86
CA ARG A 306 2.52 -1.41 -11.00
C ARG A 306 1.16 -2.07 -11.08
N VAL A 307 0.70 -2.34 -12.28
CA VAL A 307 -0.59 -2.98 -12.54
C VAL A 307 -0.41 -4.33 -13.22
N SER A 308 -1.24 -5.28 -12.83
CA SER A 308 -1.37 -6.59 -13.48
C SER A 308 -2.84 -6.97 -13.57
N TRP A 309 -3.15 -7.89 -14.48
CA TRP A 309 -4.50 -8.48 -14.49
C TRP A 309 -4.73 -9.29 -13.22
N LYS A 310 -5.94 -9.29 -12.73
CA LYS A 310 -6.35 -10.18 -11.65
C LYS A 310 -6.83 -11.50 -12.26
N ALA A 311 -6.03 -12.54 -12.12
CA ALA A 311 -6.41 -13.87 -12.59
C ALA A 311 -7.53 -14.45 -11.73
N ASP A 312 -8.47 -15.19 -12.34
CA ASP A 312 -9.42 -16.04 -11.60
C ASP A 312 -8.77 -17.41 -11.37
N GLY A 313 -7.98 -17.48 -10.33
CA GLY A 313 -7.21 -18.66 -9.93
C GLY A 313 -7.28 -18.92 -8.44
N THR A 314 -6.47 -19.85 -7.97
CA THR A 314 -6.29 -20.14 -6.54
C THR A 314 -4.89 -19.74 -6.09
N ARG A 315 -4.82 -18.88 -5.09
CA ARG A 315 -3.56 -18.39 -4.55
C ARG A 315 -2.90 -19.42 -3.64
N TYR A 316 -1.61 -19.61 -3.86
CA TYR A 316 -0.74 -20.41 -3.01
C TYR A 316 0.59 -19.71 -2.78
N MET A 317 1.13 -19.82 -1.57
CA MET A 317 2.56 -19.58 -1.35
C MET A 317 3.32 -20.88 -1.61
N MET A 318 4.44 -20.82 -2.31
CA MET A 318 5.27 -21.99 -2.61
C MET A 318 6.62 -21.87 -1.90
N LEU A 319 6.92 -22.85 -1.04
CA LEU A 319 8.21 -23.01 -0.39
C LEU A 319 9.03 -24.08 -1.12
N ILE A 320 10.11 -23.66 -1.77
CA ILE A 320 11.15 -24.54 -2.28
C ILE A 320 12.12 -24.76 -1.12
N HIS A 321 11.87 -25.83 -0.31
CA HIS A 321 12.69 -26.12 0.86
C HIS A 321 14.06 -26.69 0.44
N ARG A 322 14.03 -27.67 -0.45
CA ARG A 322 15.17 -28.24 -1.15
C ARG A 322 14.68 -29.10 -2.32
N GLU A 323 15.58 -29.71 -3.05
CA GLU A 323 15.23 -30.62 -4.13
C GLU A 323 14.26 -31.69 -3.65
N LYS A 324 13.18 -31.95 -4.41
CA LYS A 324 12.07 -32.88 -4.10
C LYS A 324 11.24 -32.55 -2.86
N GLU A 325 11.54 -31.47 -2.15
CA GLU A 325 10.75 -30.98 -1.02
C GLU A 325 10.19 -29.59 -1.33
N ILE A 326 9.12 -29.57 -2.11
CA ILE A 326 8.42 -28.36 -2.53
C ILE A 326 7.01 -28.41 -1.97
N TYR A 327 6.62 -27.36 -1.28
CA TYR A 327 5.36 -27.29 -0.53
C TYR A 327 4.56 -26.07 -0.95
N PHE A 328 3.24 -26.24 -1.03
CA PHE A 328 2.28 -25.15 -1.23
C PHE A 328 1.45 -24.92 0.03
N PHE A 329 1.10 -23.65 0.25
CA PHE A 329 0.25 -23.21 1.36
C PHE A 329 -0.94 -22.45 0.79
N ASP A 330 -2.16 -22.93 1.05
CA ASP A 330 -3.38 -22.23 0.69
C ASP A 330 -3.78 -21.15 1.72
N ARG A 331 -4.90 -20.47 1.48
CA ARG A 331 -5.39 -19.42 2.39
C ARG A 331 -5.86 -19.94 3.75
N ASP A 332 -6.25 -21.21 3.83
CA ASP A 332 -6.59 -21.89 5.09
C ASP A 332 -5.35 -22.44 5.80
N ASN A 333 -4.17 -22.13 5.25
CA ASN A 333 -2.87 -22.60 5.73
C ASN A 333 -2.69 -24.13 5.67
N SER A 334 -3.45 -24.81 4.81
CA SER A 334 -3.25 -26.23 4.50
C SER A 334 -1.96 -26.40 3.72
N VAL A 335 -1.26 -27.50 3.92
CA VAL A 335 0.05 -27.75 3.32
C VAL A 335 -0.05 -28.90 2.33
N PHE A 336 0.39 -28.64 1.10
CA PHE A 336 0.45 -29.64 0.04
C PHE A 336 1.90 -29.84 -0.41
N THR A 337 2.23 -31.05 -0.85
CA THR A 337 3.52 -31.35 -1.47
C THR A 337 3.33 -31.65 -2.95
N VAL A 338 4.29 -31.28 -3.77
CA VAL A 338 4.29 -31.54 -5.21
C VAL A 338 5.52 -32.36 -5.60
N GLN A 339 5.34 -33.26 -6.56
CA GLN A 339 6.41 -34.06 -7.14
C GLN A 339 6.56 -33.79 -8.65
N GLY A 340 7.76 -34.01 -9.16
CA GLY A 340 8.05 -33.90 -10.60
C GLY A 340 8.25 -32.48 -11.09
N ILE A 341 8.62 -31.55 -10.20
CA ILE A 341 9.00 -30.18 -10.60
C ILE A 341 10.37 -29.82 -10.02
N THR A 342 11.18 -29.09 -10.78
CA THR A 342 12.54 -28.71 -10.38
C THR A 342 12.81 -27.23 -10.54
N PHE A 343 13.66 -26.68 -9.68
CA PHE A 343 14.04 -25.27 -9.67
C PHE A 343 15.58 -25.15 -9.64
N PRO A 344 16.25 -25.20 -10.81
CA PRO A 344 17.70 -25.08 -10.89
C PRO A 344 18.15 -23.66 -10.51
N SER A 345 19.39 -23.56 -10.02
CA SER A 345 20.04 -22.27 -9.83
C SER A 345 20.47 -21.68 -11.18
N LEU A 346 20.51 -20.35 -11.26
CA LEU A 346 21.00 -19.65 -12.43
C LEU A 346 22.52 -19.81 -12.62
N GLU A 347 23.25 -19.88 -11.51
CA GLU A 347 24.72 -20.01 -11.49
C GLU A 347 25.17 -21.42 -11.89
N ASP A 348 24.45 -22.44 -11.41
CA ASP A 348 24.73 -23.85 -11.67
C ASP A 348 23.42 -24.60 -11.90
N PRO A 349 23.07 -24.98 -13.14
CA PRO A 349 21.85 -25.69 -13.45
C PRO A 349 21.70 -27.07 -12.80
N HIS A 350 22.78 -27.66 -12.30
CA HIS A 350 22.76 -28.93 -11.55
C HIS A 350 22.50 -28.74 -10.05
N ARG A 351 22.58 -27.49 -9.56
CA ARG A 351 22.25 -27.13 -8.19
C ARG A 351 20.80 -26.67 -8.12
N HIS A 352 20.04 -27.27 -7.22
CA HIS A 352 18.65 -26.90 -6.97
C HIS A 352 18.56 -25.68 -6.03
N LEU A 353 17.58 -24.79 -6.27
CA LEU A 353 17.22 -23.75 -5.31
C LEU A 353 16.78 -24.38 -3.99
N ALA A 354 17.12 -23.72 -2.88
CA ALA A 354 16.70 -24.12 -1.54
C ALA A 354 16.21 -22.90 -0.76
N ASP A 355 15.44 -23.13 0.30
CA ASP A 355 14.99 -22.10 1.23
C ASP A 355 14.50 -20.81 0.53
N THR A 356 13.68 -21.02 -0.49
CA THR A 356 13.10 -19.97 -1.32
C THR A 356 11.59 -19.99 -1.15
N LEU A 357 11.01 -18.84 -0.76
CA LEU A 357 9.58 -18.67 -0.55
C LEU A 357 9.05 -17.64 -1.54
N VAL A 358 8.09 -18.05 -2.36
CA VAL A 358 7.43 -17.19 -3.34
C VAL A 358 5.92 -17.20 -3.15
N ASP A 359 5.28 -16.15 -3.66
CA ASP A 359 3.84 -15.99 -3.66
C ASP A 359 3.33 -16.00 -5.11
N GLY A 360 2.24 -16.69 -5.35
CA GLY A 360 1.73 -16.86 -6.69
C GLY A 360 0.30 -17.35 -6.76
N GLU A 361 -0.18 -17.51 -7.96
CA GLU A 361 -1.53 -17.96 -8.26
C GLU A 361 -1.52 -19.13 -9.23
N MET A 362 -2.18 -20.21 -8.88
CA MET A 362 -2.40 -21.35 -9.76
C MET A 362 -3.61 -21.07 -10.65
N VAL A 363 -3.45 -21.25 -11.95
CA VAL A 363 -4.50 -21.06 -12.96
C VAL A 363 -4.51 -22.26 -13.92
N ILE A 364 -5.65 -22.49 -14.58
CA ILE A 364 -5.76 -23.44 -15.68
C ILE A 364 -5.92 -22.65 -16.97
N ASP A 365 -4.88 -22.64 -17.79
CA ASP A 365 -4.95 -22.06 -19.13
C ASP A 365 -5.71 -22.99 -20.07
N LYS A 366 -6.66 -22.45 -20.81
CA LYS A 366 -7.45 -23.11 -21.83
C LYS A 366 -6.99 -22.67 -23.21
N TYR A 367 -6.56 -23.61 -24.01
CA TYR A 367 -6.19 -23.35 -25.39
C TYR A 367 -7.00 -24.28 -26.28
N VAL A 368 -7.50 -23.75 -27.38
CA VAL A 368 -8.15 -24.56 -28.40
C VAL A 368 -7.17 -24.76 -29.56
N ASP A 369 -6.79 -25.98 -29.81
CA ASP A 369 -5.99 -26.38 -30.97
C ASP A 369 -6.79 -27.28 -31.92
N LYS A 370 -6.14 -27.81 -32.99
CA LYS A 370 -6.77 -28.68 -33.96
C LYS A 370 -7.28 -30.01 -33.38
N ASN A 371 -6.83 -30.36 -32.17
CA ASN A 371 -7.15 -31.61 -31.50
C ASN A 371 -8.19 -31.41 -30.39
N GLY A 372 -8.67 -30.19 -30.18
CA GLY A 372 -9.67 -29.84 -29.18
C GLY A 372 -9.19 -28.88 -28.11
N GLU A 373 -9.92 -28.78 -26.99
CA GLU A 373 -9.57 -27.97 -25.86
C GLU A 373 -8.46 -28.62 -25.01
N LYS A 374 -7.36 -27.90 -24.82
CA LYS A 374 -6.24 -28.31 -23.97
C LYS A 374 -6.18 -27.47 -22.73
N LEU A 375 -6.29 -28.11 -21.57
CA LEU A 375 -6.13 -27.52 -20.26
C LEU A 375 -4.67 -27.64 -19.82
N THR A 376 -4.07 -26.52 -19.39
CA THR A 376 -2.66 -26.49 -18.98
C THR A 376 -2.53 -25.75 -17.66
N PRO A 377 -2.23 -26.45 -16.54
CA PRO A 377 -2.01 -25.81 -15.27
C PRO A 377 -0.76 -24.91 -15.30
N ARG A 378 -0.84 -23.75 -14.64
CA ARG A 378 0.28 -22.81 -14.53
C ARG A 378 0.30 -22.14 -13.16
N TYR A 379 1.47 -22.07 -12.59
CA TYR A 379 1.71 -21.26 -11.40
C TYR A 379 2.34 -19.92 -11.79
N LEU A 380 1.59 -18.85 -11.58
CA LEU A 380 1.97 -17.47 -11.88
C LEU A 380 2.61 -16.86 -10.64
N VAL A 381 3.94 -16.79 -10.61
CA VAL A 381 4.69 -16.20 -9.49
C VAL A 381 4.66 -14.69 -9.63
N TYR A 382 4.25 -13.98 -8.58
CA TYR A 382 4.17 -12.53 -8.59
C TYR A 382 4.97 -11.83 -7.48
N ASP A 383 5.38 -12.54 -6.42
CA ASP A 383 6.26 -11.97 -5.39
C ASP A 383 7.22 -13.01 -4.82
N VAL A 384 8.30 -12.54 -4.18
CA VAL A 384 9.30 -13.37 -3.51
C VAL A 384 9.63 -12.78 -2.14
N ILE A 385 9.60 -13.64 -1.13
CA ILE A 385 9.78 -13.28 0.27
C ILE A 385 11.20 -13.62 0.75
N TYR A 386 11.62 -14.83 0.44
CA TYR A 386 12.97 -15.35 0.69
C TYR A 386 13.53 -15.95 -0.59
N PHE A 387 14.81 -15.76 -0.83
CA PHE A 387 15.51 -16.37 -1.96
C PHE A 387 16.86 -16.93 -1.50
N MET A 388 17.06 -18.25 -1.63
CA MET A 388 18.28 -18.95 -1.21
C MET A 388 18.70 -18.56 0.22
N ASN A 389 17.76 -18.70 1.15
CA ASN A 389 17.92 -18.37 2.58
C ASN A 389 18.24 -16.89 2.89
N ARG A 390 18.05 -15.98 1.93
CA ARG A 390 18.20 -14.53 2.14
C ARG A 390 16.83 -13.86 2.20
N GLU A 391 16.62 -13.01 3.17
CA GLU A 391 15.42 -12.20 3.30
C GLU A 391 15.40 -11.11 2.21
N VAL A 392 14.46 -11.20 1.26
CA VAL A 392 14.31 -10.22 0.18
C VAL A 392 13.02 -9.42 0.28
N ARG A 393 12.10 -9.83 1.16
CA ARG A 393 10.79 -9.20 1.33
C ARG A 393 10.86 -7.72 1.69
N LYS A 394 11.93 -7.25 2.32
CA LYS A 394 12.13 -5.84 2.69
C LYS A 394 12.55 -4.95 1.51
N GLN A 395 12.96 -5.54 0.40
CA GLN A 395 13.33 -4.80 -0.79
C GLN A 395 12.09 -4.27 -1.51
N PRO A 396 12.23 -3.19 -2.33
CA PRO A 396 11.18 -2.72 -3.21
C PRO A 396 10.60 -3.84 -4.08
N PHE A 397 9.28 -3.80 -4.31
CA PHE A 397 8.64 -4.77 -5.20
C PHE A 397 9.21 -4.67 -6.61
N HIS A 398 9.26 -3.47 -7.17
CA HIS A 398 9.84 -3.20 -8.47
C HIS A 398 10.95 -2.14 -8.33
N PRO A 399 12.11 -2.36 -8.94
CA PRO A 399 12.47 -3.48 -9.81
C PRO A 399 12.99 -4.74 -9.09
N ASN A 400 13.22 -4.69 -7.75
CA ASN A 400 14.06 -5.67 -7.06
C ASN A 400 13.43 -7.06 -6.98
N ARG A 401 12.30 -7.23 -6.26
CA ARG A 401 11.70 -8.55 -6.05
C ARG A 401 11.15 -9.16 -7.35
N LEU A 402 10.49 -8.34 -8.17
CA LEU A 402 9.98 -8.80 -9.46
C LEU A 402 11.11 -9.20 -10.42
N GLY A 403 12.17 -8.39 -10.51
CA GLY A 403 13.35 -8.69 -11.32
C GLY A 403 14.13 -9.91 -10.82
N LEU A 404 14.15 -10.16 -9.51
CA LEU A 404 14.74 -11.38 -8.94
C LEU A 404 13.99 -12.64 -9.42
N ILE A 405 12.66 -12.63 -9.37
CA ILE A 405 11.85 -13.75 -9.90
C ILE A 405 12.15 -13.97 -11.38
N GLU A 406 12.15 -12.90 -12.16
CA GLU A 406 12.35 -12.98 -13.62
C GLU A 406 13.72 -13.60 -13.96
N ARG A 407 14.79 -13.11 -13.34
CA ARG A 407 16.15 -13.58 -13.65
C ARG A 407 16.46 -14.93 -13.03
N GLU A 408 16.27 -15.05 -11.71
CA GLU A 408 16.83 -16.15 -10.92
C GLU A 408 15.90 -17.37 -10.85
N LEU A 409 14.58 -17.16 -10.93
CA LEU A 409 13.63 -18.26 -10.89
C LEU A 409 13.21 -18.66 -12.30
N ILE A 410 12.65 -17.73 -13.07
CA ILE A 410 12.10 -18.04 -14.40
C ILE A 410 13.22 -18.17 -15.43
N GLY A 411 14.20 -17.27 -15.42
CA GLY A 411 15.35 -17.29 -16.32
C GLY A 411 16.21 -18.56 -16.16
N ALA A 412 16.47 -18.98 -14.91
CA ALA A 412 17.18 -20.22 -14.61
C ALA A 412 16.46 -21.44 -15.18
N ARG A 413 15.15 -21.55 -14.94
CA ARG A 413 14.32 -22.64 -15.51
C ARG A 413 14.31 -22.63 -17.04
N THR A 414 14.19 -21.46 -17.65
CA THR A 414 14.22 -21.31 -19.12
C THR A 414 15.54 -21.81 -19.69
N ARG A 415 16.68 -21.45 -19.10
CA ARG A 415 17.99 -21.95 -19.51
C ARG A 415 18.13 -23.47 -19.36
N ALA A 416 17.64 -24.02 -18.24
CA ALA A 416 17.67 -25.46 -18.01
C ALA A 416 16.78 -26.23 -19.01
N MET A 417 15.63 -25.67 -19.42
CA MET A 417 14.79 -26.23 -20.48
C MET A 417 15.49 -26.19 -21.84
N GLN A 418 16.17 -25.07 -22.17
CA GLN A 418 16.95 -24.96 -23.41
C GLN A 418 18.13 -25.95 -23.45
N ALA A 419 18.76 -26.17 -22.27
CA ALA A 419 19.81 -27.18 -22.10
C ALA A 419 19.30 -28.63 -22.02
N LYS A 420 17.97 -28.84 -22.12
CA LYS A 420 17.31 -30.16 -22.02
C LYS A 420 17.50 -30.84 -20.64
N LEU A 421 17.80 -30.09 -19.60
CA LEU A 421 17.88 -30.58 -18.22
C LEU A 421 16.48 -30.69 -17.58
N ILE A 422 15.51 -29.95 -18.09
CA ILE A 422 14.10 -30.01 -17.71
C ILE A 422 13.27 -30.28 -18.94
N ASP A 423 12.44 -31.33 -18.89
CA ASP A 423 11.38 -31.56 -19.87
C ASP A 423 10.05 -31.01 -19.35
N ARG A 424 9.59 -29.93 -19.96
CA ARG A 424 8.34 -29.27 -19.62
C ARG A 424 7.11 -30.19 -19.70
N ASN A 425 7.14 -31.20 -20.55
CA ASN A 425 5.99 -32.08 -20.77
C ASN A 425 5.79 -33.08 -19.62
N THR A 426 6.84 -33.29 -18.79
CA THR A 426 6.79 -34.20 -17.64
C THR A 426 6.42 -33.46 -16.35
N GLU A 427 6.47 -32.14 -16.35
CA GLU A 427 6.17 -31.35 -15.17
C GLU A 427 4.65 -31.22 -14.94
N PRO A 428 4.20 -31.23 -13.65
CA PRO A 428 2.77 -31.16 -13.32
C PRO A 428 2.10 -29.86 -13.73
N PHE A 429 2.85 -28.77 -13.80
CA PHE A 429 2.38 -27.46 -14.24
C PHE A 429 3.55 -26.58 -14.73
N GLY A 430 3.23 -25.57 -15.54
CA GLY A 430 4.21 -24.57 -15.93
C GLY A 430 4.40 -23.50 -14.85
N VAL A 431 5.62 -22.99 -14.69
CA VAL A 431 5.90 -21.84 -13.80
C VAL A 431 6.21 -20.62 -14.65
N ARG A 432 5.54 -19.51 -14.39
CA ARG A 432 5.71 -18.27 -15.14
C ARG A 432 5.72 -17.06 -14.20
N LEU A 433 6.42 -16.01 -14.62
CA LEU A 433 6.29 -14.70 -14.01
C LEU A 433 4.90 -14.14 -14.31
N LYS A 434 4.18 -13.68 -13.30
CA LYS A 434 3.05 -12.79 -13.50
C LYS A 434 3.57 -11.38 -13.76
N GLN A 435 3.37 -10.91 -14.96
CA GLN A 435 3.90 -9.62 -15.40
C GLN A 435 3.16 -8.45 -14.74
N PHE A 436 3.91 -7.41 -14.44
CA PHE A 436 3.42 -6.13 -13.96
C PHE A 436 3.95 -5.00 -14.83
N TRP A 437 3.09 -4.07 -15.16
CA TRP A 437 3.40 -2.92 -16.01
C TRP A 437 3.17 -1.62 -15.26
N ASP A 438 3.54 -0.53 -15.92
CA ASP A 438 3.14 0.80 -15.48
C ASP A 438 1.60 0.93 -15.46
N ILE A 439 1.05 1.74 -14.54
CA ILE A 439 -0.40 1.90 -14.38
C ILE A 439 -1.09 2.39 -15.66
N THR A 440 -0.39 3.09 -16.55
CA THR A 440 -0.91 3.52 -17.85
C THR A 440 -1.33 2.36 -18.75
N GLN A 441 -0.80 1.15 -18.52
CA GLN A 441 -1.21 -0.04 -19.25
C GLN A 441 -2.57 -0.61 -18.81
N SER A 442 -3.25 0.00 -17.83
CA SER A 442 -4.57 -0.44 -17.36
C SER A 442 -5.59 -0.51 -18.51
N HIS A 443 -5.57 0.44 -19.44
CA HIS A 443 -6.39 0.40 -20.65
C HIS A 443 -6.16 -0.85 -21.49
N ALA A 444 -4.88 -1.18 -21.74
CA ALA A 444 -4.51 -2.33 -22.55
C ALA A 444 -4.92 -3.64 -21.88
N LEU A 445 -4.74 -3.74 -20.55
CA LEU A 445 -5.08 -4.93 -19.77
C LEU A 445 -6.58 -5.21 -19.69
N LEU A 446 -7.42 -4.17 -19.73
CA LEU A 446 -8.88 -4.28 -19.77
C LEU A 446 -9.41 -4.43 -21.20
N GLY A 447 -8.56 -4.23 -22.19
CA GLY A 447 -8.95 -4.30 -23.60
C GLY A 447 -9.16 -5.74 -24.10
N PRO A 448 -10.04 -5.93 -25.10
CA PRO A 448 -10.39 -7.25 -25.64
C PRO A 448 -9.20 -7.97 -26.31
N LYS A 449 -8.20 -7.22 -26.78
CA LYS A 449 -6.99 -7.80 -27.37
C LYS A 449 -6.15 -8.55 -26.34
N PHE A 450 -6.04 -8.02 -25.12
CA PHE A 450 -5.30 -8.66 -24.05
C PHE A 450 -6.08 -9.87 -23.52
N THR A 451 -7.36 -9.71 -23.20
CA THR A 451 -8.19 -10.76 -22.61
C THR A 451 -8.34 -11.98 -23.50
N LYS A 452 -8.47 -11.80 -24.84
CA LYS A 452 -8.53 -12.89 -25.81
C LYS A 452 -7.24 -13.72 -25.91
N ASN A 453 -6.09 -13.13 -25.56
CA ASN A 453 -4.80 -13.80 -25.61
C ASN A 453 -4.40 -14.47 -24.29
N LEU A 454 -5.17 -14.25 -23.23
CA LEU A 454 -5.01 -14.99 -21.98
C LEU A 454 -5.63 -16.38 -22.10
N GLY A 455 -4.94 -17.39 -21.58
CA GLY A 455 -5.49 -18.74 -21.51
C GLY A 455 -6.52 -18.93 -20.40
N HIS A 456 -6.70 -17.94 -19.52
CA HIS A 456 -7.65 -17.95 -18.41
C HIS A 456 -8.36 -16.58 -18.31
N GLU A 457 -9.51 -16.56 -17.68
CA GLU A 457 -10.30 -15.33 -17.53
C GLU A 457 -9.71 -14.40 -16.46
N PRO A 458 -9.54 -13.10 -16.77
CA PRO A 458 -9.23 -12.09 -15.77
C PRO A 458 -10.53 -11.59 -15.12
N ASP A 459 -10.51 -11.39 -13.81
CA ASP A 459 -11.64 -10.82 -13.06
C ASP A 459 -11.37 -9.41 -12.51
N GLY A 460 -10.52 -8.63 -13.21
CA GLY A 460 -10.16 -7.27 -12.86
C GLY A 460 -8.67 -6.98 -12.91
N LEU A 461 -8.22 -6.06 -12.08
CA LEU A 461 -6.83 -5.60 -11.99
C LEU A 461 -6.31 -5.66 -10.55
N ILE A 462 -4.99 -5.87 -10.42
CA ILE A 462 -4.24 -5.73 -9.17
C ILE A 462 -3.27 -4.59 -9.33
N TYR A 463 -3.28 -3.67 -8.37
CA TYR A 463 -2.33 -2.56 -8.27
C TYR A 463 -1.41 -2.79 -7.09
N GLN A 464 -0.11 -2.89 -7.37
CA GLN A 464 0.94 -3.16 -6.39
C GLN A 464 1.85 -1.93 -6.27
N PRO A 465 2.06 -1.37 -5.06
CA PRO A 465 3.03 -0.30 -4.86
C PRO A 465 4.43 -0.76 -5.28
N SER A 466 5.13 0.07 -6.06
CA SER A 466 6.44 -0.31 -6.60
C SER A 466 7.53 -0.41 -5.53
N LEU A 467 7.48 0.46 -4.54
CA LEU A 467 8.57 0.61 -3.57
C LEU A 467 8.32 -0.12 -2.26
N ASP A 468 7.11 -0.66 -2.05
CA ASP A 468 6.73 -1.26 -0.78
C ASP A 468 7.42 -2.61 -0.54
N PRO A 469 7.77 -2.90 0.73
CA PRO A 469 8.16 -4.23 1.16
C PRO A 469 6.98 -5.21 1.04
N TYR A 470 7.28 -6.51 1.12
CA TYR A 470 6.24 -7.52 1.29
C TYR A 470 5.87 -7.62 2.77
N GLU A 471 4.62 -7.34 3.08
CA GLU A 471 4.09 -7.38 4.45
C GLU A 471 3.06 -8.49 4.59
N SER A 472 3.15 -9.24 5.70
CA SER A 472 2.17 -10.27 6.05
C SER A 472 0.87 -9.65 6.55
N GLY A 473 -0.27 -10.27 6.22
CA GLY A 473 -1.59 -9.83 6.65
C GLY A 473 -2.22 -8.81 5.72
N VAL A 474 -3.08 -7.95 6.23
CA VAL A 474 -3.86 -7.01 5.41
C VAL A 474 -2.98 -5.86 4.90
N CYS A 475 -2.74 -5.83 3.59
CA CYS A 475 -1.96 -4.80 2.90
C CYS A 475 -2.90 -3.76 2.31
N ARG A 476 -3.13 -2.67 3.03
CA ARG A 476 -4.08 -1.62 2.64
C ARG A 476 -3.70 -0.88 1.36
N ARG A 477 -2.44 -0.93 0.96
CA ARG A 477 -1.93 -0.29 -0.27
C ARG A 477 -1.90 -1.21 -1.49
N VAL A 478 -2.03 -2.51 -1.32
CA VAL A 478 -2.20 -3.43 -2.46
C VAL A 478 -3.68 -3.50 -2.80
N LEU A 479 -4.05 -2.95 -3.96
CA LEU A 479 -5.44 -2.74 -4.32
C LEU A 479 -5.90 -3.76 -5.36
N LYS A 480 -7.04 -4.39 -5.14
CA LYS A 480 -7.73 -5.21 -6.13
C LYS A 480 -8.96 -4.45 -6.64
N TRP A 481 -8.99 -4.20 -7.92
CA TRP A 481 -10.13 -3.62 -8.59
C TRP A 481 -10.88 -4.69 -9.38
N LYS A 482 -12.20 -4.68 -9.30
CA LYS A 482 -13.10 -5.50 -10.11
C LYS A 482 -14.15 -4.61 -10.76
N PRO A 483 -14.62 -4.95 -11.97
CA PRO A 483 -15.85 -4.35 -12.50
C PRO A 483 -16.98 -4.45 -11.50
N HIS A 484 -17.82 -3.42 -11.40
CA HIS A 484 -18.86 -3.34 -10.37
C HIS A 484 -19.82 -4.52 -10.36
N ASN A 485 -20.15 -5.06 -11.52
CA ASN A 485 -21.01 -6.22 -11.71
C ASN A 485 -20.36 -7.57 -11.31
N MET A 486 -19.05 -7.57 -11.01
CA MET A 486 -18.29 -8.75 -10.56
C MET A 486 -17.96 -8.71 -9.06
N ASN A 487 -18.40 -7.69 -8.33
CA ASN A 487 -18.22 -7.64 -6.89
C ASN A 487 -19.12 -8.67 -6.20
N SER A 488 -18.53 -9.51 -5.35
CA SER A 488 -19.20 -10.62 -4.67
C SER A 488 -18.72 -10.76 -3.24
N ILE A 489 -19.59 -11.31 -2.39
CA ILE A 489 -19.30 -11.62 -1.00
C ILE A 489 -19.52 -13.12 -0.78
N ASP A 490 -18.59 -13.75 -0.06
CA ASP A 490 -18.76 -15.14 0.37
C ASP A 490 -19.47 -15.19 1.71
N PHE A 491 -20.64 -15.81 1.72
CA PHE A 491 -21.47 -15.99 2.89
C PHE A 491 -21.57 -17.45 3.30
N ARG A 492 -21.82 -17.70 4.57
CA ARG A 492 -22.37 -18.97 5.03
C ARG A 492 -23.89 -18.89 4.90
N LEU A 493 -24.48 -19.76 4.10
CA LEU A 493 -25.94 -19.86 3.97
C LEU A 493 -26.50 -20.71 5.12
N VAL A 494 -27.48 -20.17 5.83
CA VAL A 494 -28.26 -20.91 6.84
C VAL A 494 -29.74 -20.81 6.47
N ILE A 495 -30.39 -21.97 6.29
CA ILE A 495 -31.80 -22.01 5.96
C ILE A 495 -32.61 -22.21 7.23
N GLN A 496 -33.47 -21.26 7.56
CA GLN A 496 -34.34 -21.27 8.73
C GLN A 496 -35.81 -21.22 8.33
N GLU A 497 -36.65 -21.74 9.18
CA GLU A 497 -38.09 -21.63 9.04
C GLU A 497 -38.59 -20.42 9.84
N GLU A 498 -39.10 -19.43 9.16
CA GLU A 498 -39.71 -18.24 9.77
C GLU A 498 -41.21 -18.50 10.03
N ARG A 499 -41.61 -18.40 11.30
CA ARG A 499 -43.00 -18.52 11.73
C ARG A 499 -43.45 -17.18 12.30
N LYS A 500 -44.28 -16.45 11.57
CA LYS A 500 -44.93 -15.23 12.06
C LYS A 500 -46.39 -15.53 12.39
N LEU A 501 -46.89 -14.95 13.48
CA LEU A 501 -48.28 -15.13 13.90
C LEU A 501 -49.21 -14.72 12.76
N GLY A 502 -50.09 -15.64 12.35
CA GLY A 502 -51.07 -15.41 11.27
C GLY A 502 -50.54 -15.60 9.84
N MET A 503 -49.28 -16.06 9.67
CA MET A 503 -48.71 -16.35 8.35
C MET A 503 -48.34 -17.83 8.21
N ILE A 504 -48.37 -18.33 6.98
CA ILE A 504 -47.87 -19.68 6.66
C ILE A 504 -46.34 -19.69 6.88
N PRO A 505 -45.83 -20.72 7.58
CA PRO A 505 -44.37 -20.86 7.77
C PRO A 505 -43.64 -20.85 6.42
N ARG A 506 -42.64 -19.99 6.31
CA ARG A 506 -41.81 -19.91 5.11
C ARG A 506 -40.33 -20.21 5.44
N LYS A 507 -39.64 -20.88 4.54
CA LYS A 507 -38.20 -21.05 4.64
C LYS A 507 -37.49 -19.83 4.06
N VAL A 508 -36.58 -19.25 4.82
CA VAL A 508 -35.72 -18.12 4.41
C VAL A 508 -34.26 -18.52 4.40
N GLY A 509 -33.51 -18.03 3.45
CA GLY A 509 -32.05 -18.18 3.38
C GLY A 509 -31.39 -16.98 4.04
N LEU A 510 -30.73 -17.20 5.17
CA LEU A 510 -29.99 -16.19 5.90
C LEU A 510 -28.51 -16.27 5.54
N LEU A 511 -27.89 -15.12 5.30
CA LEU A 511 -26.51 -14.98 4.90
C LEU A 511 -25.68 -14.49 6.09
N TYR A 512 -24.65 -15.26 6.47
CA TYR A 512 -23.78 -14.94 7.59
C TYR A 512 -22.35 -14.68 7.14
N VAL A 513 -21.68 -13.76 7.82
CA VAL A 513 -20.26 -13.45 7.66
C VAL A 513 -19.49 -13.80 8.93
N GLY A 514 -18.19 -14.00 8.82
CA GLY A 514 -17.35 -14.32 9.97
C GLY A 514 -17.22 -13.15 10.94
N GLY A 515 -17.32 -13.45 12.24
CA GLY A 515 -17.31 -12.45 13.31
C GLY A 515 -18.67 -11.82 13.61
N MET A 516 -19.74 -12.28 12.94
CA MET A 516 -21.10 -11.79 13.12
C MET A 516 -22.09 -12.97 13.10
N GLU A 517 -21.79 -14.03 13.88
CA GLU A 517 -22.56 -15.28 13.84
C GLU A 517 -23.95 -15.18 14.48
N GLN A 518 -24.22 -14.16 15.27
CA GLN A 518 -25.51 -13.99 15.98
C GLN A 518 -26.54 -13.20 15.17
N GLN A 519 -26.12 -12.51 14.13
CA GLN A 519 -27.01 -11.69 13.29
C GLN A 519 -26.71 -11.96 11.81
N SER A 520 -27.76 -12.20 11.01
CA SER A 520 -27.58 -12.33 9.57
C SER A 520 -27.15 -11.01 8.94
N TYR A 521 -26.25 -11.07 8.00
CA TYR A 521 -25.81 -9.93 7.18
C TYR A 521 -26.88 -9.54 6.16
N GLY A 522 -27.69 -10.50 5.72
CA GLY A 522 -28.76 -10.29 4.77
C GLY A 522 -29.56 -11.56 4.52
N GLU A 523 -30.52 -11.47 3.62
CA GLU A 523 -31.36 -12.58 3.20
C GLU A 523 -31.21 -12.83 1.71
N ILE A 524 -31.34 -14.11 1.31
CA ILE A 524 -31.35 -14.51 -0.10
C ILE A 524 -32.66 -15.28 -0.40
N LYS A 525 -33.26 -15.01 -1.56
CA LYS A 525 -34.46 -15.72 -2.03
C LYS A 525 -34.07 -17.18 -2.32
N LEU A 526 -34.74 -18.12 -1.60
CA LEU A 526 -34.44 -19.53 -1.74
C LEU A 526 -34.91 -20.10 -3.07
N THR A 527 -33.96 -20.54 -3.88
CA THR A 527 -34.20 -21.36 -5.08
C THR A 527 -34.11 -22.86 -4.75
N ARG A 528 -34.46 -23.71 -5.72
CA ARG A 528 -34.33 -25.17 -5.60
C ARG A 528 -32.87 -25.60 -5.38
N GLU A 529 -31.96 -24.88 -5.97
CA GLU A 529 -30.51 -25.08 -5.89
C GLU A 529 -29.97 -24.69 -4.50
N LEU A 530 -30.29 -23.48 -4.02
CA LEU A 530 -29.88 -23.00 -2.70
C LEU A 530 -30.31 -23.90 -1.54
N ARG A 531 -31.44 -24.61 -1.67
CA ARG A 531 -31.89 -25.55 -0.62
C ARG A 531 -30.93 -26.70 -0.34
N LYS A 532 -30.06 -27.04 -1.33
CA LYS A 532 -29.02 -28.08 -1.20
C LYS A 532 -27.74 -27.56 -0.54
N LEU A 533 -27.60 -26.24 -0.45
CA LEU A 533 -26.37 -25.58 0.00
C LEU A 533 -26.46 -25.08 1.46
N ASN A 534 -27.38 -25.64 2.26
CA ASN A 534 -27.48 -25.29 3.67
C ASN A 534 -26.17 -25.55 4.43
N ASN A 535 -25.71 -24.60 5.23
CA ASN A 535 -24.42 -24.59 5.95
C ASN A 535 -23.16 -24.56 5.05
N LYS A 536 -23.31 -24.32 3.73
CA LYS A 536 -22.20 -24.19 2.80
C LYS A 536 -21.75 -22.73 2.67
N ILE A 537 -20.51 -22.55 2.21
CA ILE A 537 -20.04 -21.22 1.80
C ILE A 537 -20.47 -21.00 0.36
N ILE A 538 -21.15 -19.89 0.13
CA ILE A 538 -21.66 -19.51 -1.19
C ILE A 538 -21.17 -18.10 -1.54
N GLU A 539 -20.80 -17.91 -2.80
CA GLU A 539 -20.48 -16.60 -3.35
C GLU A 539 -21.74 -15.98 -3.92
N CYS A 540 -22.05 -14.76 -3.45
CA CYS A 540 -23.23 -14.02 -3.90
C CYS A 540 -22.83 -12.64 -4.42
N LYS A 541 -23.49 -12.20 -5.49
CA LYS A 541 -23.52 -10.82 -5.98
C LYS A 541 -24.80 -10.13 -5.57
N TYR A 542 -24.80 -8.79 -5.60
CA TYR A 542 -26.00 -8.00 -5.30
C TYR A 542 -26.55 -7.40 -6.59
N GLU A 543 -27.75 -7.78 -6.95
CA GLU A 543 -28.45 -7.31 -8.16
C GLU A 543 -29.92 -7.00 -7.85
N GLU A 544 -30.46 -5.97 -8.48
CA GLU A 544 -31.89 -5.59 -8.41
C GLU A 544 -32.46 -5.52 -6.98
N GLY A 545 -31.63 -5.06 -6.03
CA GLY A 545 -32.07 -4.93 -4.63
C GLY A 545 -32.01 -6.21 -3.80
N GLY A 546 -31.37 -7.28 -4.28
CA GLY A 546 -31.24 -8.55 -3.58
C GLY A 546 -29.94 -9.30 -3.83
N TRP A 547 -29.65 -10.26 -2.95
CA TRP A 547 -28.51 -11.18 -3.12
C TRP A 547 -28.87 -12.30 -4.09
N VAL A 548 -27.97 -12.60 -5.01
CA VAL A 548 -28.09 -13.65 -6.03
C VAL A 548 -26.89 -14.60 -5.92
N LEU A 549 -27.16 -15.92 -5.91
CA LEU A 549 -26.13 -16.95 -5.92
C LEU A 549 -25.30 -16.89 -7.21
N MET A 550 -23.98 -16.88 -7.08
CA MET A 550 -23.06 -17.12 -8.18
C MET A 550 -22.58 -18.57 -8.22
N ARG A 551 -22.02 -19.06 -7.12
CA ARG A 551 -21.50 -20.45 -7.01
C ARG A 551 -21.33 -20.88 -5.55
N GLU A 552 -21.20 -22.19 -5.32
CA GLU A 552 -20.68 -22.74 -4.08
C GLU A 552 -19.14 -22.54 -4.04
N ARG A 553 -18.62 -22.20 -2.86
CA ARG A 553 -17.18 -22.04 -2.62
C ARG A 553 -16.63 -23.28 -1.92
N THR A 554 -16.36 -24.31 -2.72
CA THR A 554 -15.75 -25.56 -2.23
C THR A 554 -14.29 -25.42 -1.79
N ASP A 555 -13.64 -24.34 -2.27
CA ASP A 555 -12.27 -23.95 -1.96
C ASP A 555 -12.13 -23.17 -0.65
N LYS A 556 -13.24 -22.90 0.06
CA LYS A 556 -13.25 -22.11 1.30
C LYS A 556 -13.99 -22.81 2.43
N SER A 557 -13.39 -22.77 3.61
CA SER A 557 -13.99 -23.29 4.84
C SER A 557 -14.75 -22.23 5.65
N PHE A 558 -14.51 -20.94 5.38
CA PHE A 558 -15.07 -19.81 6.11
C PHE A 558 -15.63 -18.75 5.16
N PRO A 559 -16.73 -18.05 5.55
CA PRO A 559 -17.23 -16.91 4.82
C PRO A 559 -16.27 -15.73 4.93
N ASN A 560 -16.50 -14.65 4.17
CA ASN A 560 -15.77 -13.42 4.38
C ASN A 560 -15.95 -12.92 5.82
N SER A 561 -14.93 -12.30 6.39
CA SER A 561 -15.07 -11.58 7.66
C SER A 561 -16.02 -10.39 7.50
N TYR A 562 -16.63 -9.95 8.58
CA TYR A 562 -17.49 -8.76 8.58
C TYR A 562 -16.81 -7.54 7.96
N GLU A 563 -15.54 -7.29 8.30
CA GLU A 563 -14.74 -6.19 7.73
C GLU A 563 -14.60 -6.31 6.20
N THR A 564 -14.29 -7.53 5.71
CA THR A 564 -14.18 -7.79 4.27
C THR A 564 -15.52 -7.61 3.58
N ALA A 565 -16.60 -8.17 4.14
CA ALA A 565 -17.93 -8.04 3.58
C ALA A 565 -18.41 -6.58 3.53
N ARG A 566 -18.15 -5.81 4.57
CA ARG A 566 -18.41 -4.37 4.63
C ARG A 566 -17.66 -3.60 3.55
N SER A 567 -16.35 -3.86 3.40
CA SER A 567 -15.53 -3.20 2.37
C SER A 567 -16.03 -3.51 0.96
N VAL A 568 -16.42 -4.77 0.68
CA VAL A 568 -17.00 -5.15 -0.62
C VAL A 568 -18.37 -4.51 -0.80
N TRP A 569 -19.18 -4.46 0.25
CA TRP A 569 -20.51 -3.80 0.20
C TRP A 569 -20.39 -2.31 -0.15
N GLU A 570 -19.42 -1.60 0.43
CA GLU A 570 -19.11 -0.21 0.05
C GLU A 570 -18.70 -0.10 -1.43
N SER A 571 -17.91 -1.06 -1.93
CA SER A 571 -17.53 -1.12 -3.35
C SER A 571 -18.72 -1.43 -4.28
N ILE A 572 -19.76 -2.10 -3.78
CA ILE A 572 -21.00 -2.35 -4.52
C ILE A 572 -21.86 -1.08 -4.56
N ARG A 573 -21.98 -0.37 -3.43
CA ARG A 573 -22.78 0.85 -3.32
C ARG A 573 -22.15 2.06 -4.00
N ASN A 574 -20.85 2.21 -3.87
CA ASN A 574 -20.05 3.31 -4.42
C ASN A 574 -18.90 2.76 -5.26
N PRO A 575 -19.18 2.20 -6.44
CA PRO A 575 -18.17 1.51 -7.23
C PRO A 575 -17.18 2.48 -7.85
N VAL A 576 -15.90 2.08 -7.85
CA VAL A 576 -14.91 2.67 -8.76
C VAL A 576 -15.19 2.11 -10.14
N THR A 577 -15.85 2.90 -10.98
CA THR A 577 -16.17 2.48 -12.35
C THR A 577 -14.89 2.38 -13.20
N MET A 578 -14.93 1.58 -14.26
CA MET A 578 -13.81 1.44 -15.20
C MET A 578 -13.43 2.80 -15.81
N GLU A 579 -14.43 3.57 -16.24
CA GLU A 579 -14.22 4.89 -16.83
C GLU A 579 -13.60 5.86 -15.82
N GLY A 580 -14.11 5.89 -14.58
CA GLY A 580 -13.55 6.71 -13.49
C GLY A 580 -12.11 6.35 -13.16
N LEU A 581 -11.80 5.05 -13.05
CA LEU A 581 -10.44 4.56 -12.80
C LEU A 581 -9.47 4.97 -13.91
N LEU A 582 -9.84 4.74 -15.17
CA LEU A 582 -8.99 5.04 -16.32
C LEU A 582 -8.81 6.55 -16.49
N THR A 583 -9.86 7.34 -16.31
CA THR A 583 -9.79 8.80 -16.34
C THR A 583 -8.85 9.35 -15.25
N LEU A 584 -8.92 8.80 -14.04
CA LEU A 584 -8.01 9.20 -12.94
C LEU A 584 -6.56 8.86 -13.27
N ILE A 585 -6.30 7.65 -13.79
CA ILE A 585 -4.95 7.24 -14.19
C ILE A 585 -4.40 8.14 -15.29
N ASP A 586 -5.19 8.46 -16.30
CA ASP A 586 -4.75 9.29 -17.43
C ASP A 586 -4.46 10.73 -17.03
N LYS A 587 -5.31 11.32 -16.19
CA LYS A 587 -5.20 12.73 -15.81
C LYS A 587 -4.27 12.96 -14.62
N GLU A 588 -4.33 12.09 -13.61
CA GLU A 588 -3.74 12.33 -12.30
C GLU A 588 -2.82 11.19 -11.84
N GLY A 589 -2.76 10.07 -12.58
CA GLY A 589 -1.95 8.91 -12.21
C GLY A 589 -0.51 9.30 -11.94
N PHE A 590 0.06 8.72 -10.87
CA PHE A 590 1.44 9.02 -10.48
C PHE A 590 2.38 8.78 -11.67
N ARG A 591 3.13 9.82 -12.01
CA ARG A 591 4.23 9.74 -12.95
C ARG A 591 5.53 9.84 -12.15
N SER A 592 6.44 8.92 -12.33
CA SER A 592 7.73 9.03 -11.66
C SER A 592 8.40 10.36 -12.03
N ASP A 593 9.10 10.97 -11.08
CA ASP A 593 9.82 12.23 -11.36
C ASP A 593 10.83 12.08 -12.50
N SER A 594 11.25 10.85 -12.83
CA SER A 594 12.07 10.56 -14.02
C SER A 594 11.31 10.72 -15.34
N GLU A 595 9.97 10.58 -15.34
CA GLU A 595 9.13 10.90 -16.51
C GLU A 595 8.73 12.39 -16.53
N ARG A 596 8.65 13.02 -15.35
CA ARG A 596 8.47 14.48 -15.21
C ARG A 596 9.77 15.27 -15.25
N MET A 597 10.90 14.62 -15.00
CA MET A 597 12.25 15.15 -15.17
C MET A 597 13.04 14.16 -16.05
N PRO A 598 13.45 14.54 -17.26
CA PRO A 598 14.44 13.75 -17.98
C PRO A 598 15.67 13.55 -17.08
N PRO A 599 16.32 12.38 -17.11
CA PRO A 599 17.53 12.15 -16.34
C PRO A 599 18.54 13.27 -16.61
N PRO A 600 19.32 13.70 -15.62
CA PRO A 600 20.38 14.66 -15.85
C PRO A 600 21.26 14.10 -16.99
N ARG A 601 21.49 14.89 -18.01
CA ARG A 601 22.46 14.53 -19.05
C ARG A 601 23.80 14.35 -18.33
N LEU A 602 24.28 13.14 -18.29
CA LEU A 602 25.67 12.88 -17.91
C LEU A 602 26.52 13.67 -18.91
N GLN A 603 27.24 14.67 -18.41
CA GLN A 603 28.34 15.32 -19.13
C GLN A 603 29.55 14.43 -19.12
#